data_49e467db5737269e1250ad343d926128
#
_entry.id   49e467db5737269e1250ad343d926128
#
_cell.length_a   1.000
_cell.length_b   1.000
_cell.length_c   1.000
_cell.angle_alpha   90.00
_cell.angle_beta   90.00
_cell.angle_gamma   90.00
#
_symmetry.space_group_name_H-M   'P 1'
#
loop_
_entity.id
_entity.type
_entity.pdbx_description
1 polymer ?
#
loop_
_entity_poly.entity_id
_entity_poly.type
_entity_poly.pdbx_seq_one_letter_code
_entity_poly.pdbx_strand_id
1 'polypeptide(L)'
;PKYKXQSEHDFALFLQTELLKKVGIPVSIGVSNTRLRAKILSEIHKPMGVCVXSNTPDFLKYAGALPFGDIPFIGRAYQDRLEYTVRGKHIQXFIEVXFWKLKEIIGKNGTDIWLELRGVNMIHPVNTHVEKSISATRSFNYHKTSEEXFVWNHLLMNFDRAYGRLVDKNLDTNHIILTFRNKEAQMFGIDIRLPHTQKREEMLDTIQKLFKKAYSPDVIYRTTGVTFSGLKPNTPKQYTLEDAPHIASLVVDQRLEKVINGLNKQFGRXTVMRGGYMQIDPRYMSEFLEVEDRDEGLRRIPAFMEMVLD
;
A
#
# COMPACT_ATOMS: atom_id res chain seq x y z
N PRO A 1 24.73 20.51 -6.82
CA PRO A 1 24.73 19.40 -5.90
C PRO A 1 26.10 18.73 -5.84
N LYS A 2 26.45 18.17 -4.69
CA LYS A 2 27.75 17.60 -4.32
C LYS A 2 28.21 16.40 -5.18
N TYR A 3 27.32 15.89 -6.06
CA TYR A 3 27.53 14.61 -6.75
C TYR A 3 27.50 14.70 -8.29
N LYS A 4 27.53 15.90 -8.85
CA LYS A 4 27.49 16.13 -10.32
C LYS A 4 28.63 15.48 -11.14
N UNK A 5 29.44 14.95 -10.50
CA UNK A 5 30.63 14.53 -11.12
C UNK A 5 30.83 13.09 -11.11
N GLN A 6 29.99 12.69 -10.45
CA GLN A 6 30.08 11.24 -10.33
C GLN A 6 29.19 10.56 -11.37
N SER A 7 29.62 9.41 -11.85
CA SER A 7 28.79 8.57 -12.71
C SER A 7 27.60 8.02 -11.89
N GLU A 8 26.53 7.63 -12.57
CA GLU A 8 25.34 7.01 -11.95
C GLU A 8 25.74 5.74 -11.19
N HIS A 9 26.68 4.98 -11.74
CA HIS A 9 27.18 3.75 -11.11
C HIS A 9 27.93 4.07 -9.81
N ASP A 10 28.80 5.06 -9.83
CA ASP A 10 29.58 5.46 -8.64
C ASP A 10 28.67 5.98 -7.53
N PHE A 11 27.63 6.75 -7.91
CA PHE A 11 26.67 7.27 -6.96
C PHE A 11 25.85 6.13 -6.33
N ALA A 12 25.43 5.15 -7.12
CA ALA A 12 24.71 3.98 -6.62
C ALA A 12 25.58 3.17 -5.65
N LEU A 13 26.85 2.96 -5.98
CA LEU A 13 27.80 2.28 -5.07
C LEU A 13 27.98 3.04 -3.77
N PHE A 14 28.08 4.37 -3.86
CA PHE A 14 28.19 5.22 -2.67
C PHE A 14 26.96 5.06 -1.77
N LEU A 15 25.75 5.12 -2.35
CA LEU A 15 24.50 4.96 -1.58
C LEU A 15 24.42 3.57 -0.93
N GLN A 16 24.76 2.51 -1.67
CA GLN A 16 24.76 1.14 -1.17
C GLN A 16 25.68 1.00 0.04
N THR A 17 26.91 1.54 -0.07
CA THR A 17 27.92 1.51 0.98
C THR A 17 27.47 2.29 2.22
N GLU A 18 26.94 3.50 2.01
CA GLU A 18 26.46 4.34 3.12
C GLU A 18 25.29 3.71 3.87
N LEU A 19 24.37 3.10 3.14
CA LEU A 19 23.21 2.40 3.75
C LEU A 19 23.67 1.22 4.59
N LEU A 20 24.56 0.41 4.05
CA LEU A 20 25.11 -0.74 4.80
C LEU A 20 25.86 -0.28 6.05
N LYS A 21 26.68 0.77 5.91
CA LYS A 21 27.53 1.30 6.99
C LYS A 21 26.71 1.97 8.10
N LYS A 22 25.72 2.79 7.72
CA LYS A 22 24.97 3.63 8.68
C LYS A 22 23.73 2.94 9.26
N VAL A 23 23.11 2.07 8.50
CA VAL A 23 21.83 1.45 8.86
C VAL A 23 21.94 -0.08 8.98
N GLY A 24 22.99 -0.69 8.40
CA GLY A 24 23.20 -2.13 8.44
C GLY A 24 22.31 -2.90 7.47
N ILE A 25 21.72 -2.21 6.48
CA ILE A 25 20.79 -2.85 5.53
C ILE A 25 21.50 -3.05 4.19
N PRO A 26 21.67 -4.30 3.75
CA PRO A 26 22.17 -4.55 2.39
C PRO A 26 21.07 -4.27 1.35
N VAL A 27 21.43 -3.61 0.25
CA VAL A 27 20.50 -3.28 -0.83
C VAL A 27 21.14 -3.54 -2.19
N SER A 28 20.31 -3.89 -3.17
CA SER A 28 20.70 -3.94 -4.58
C SER A 28 20.04 -2.76 -5.31
N ILE A 29 20.79 -2.14 -6.23
CA ILE A 29 20.37 -0.87 -6.86
C ILE A 29 20.34 -1.03 -8.39
N GLY A 30 19.20 -0.69 -9.00
CA GLY A 30 19.06 -0.58 -10.44
C GLY A 30 18.90 0.88 -10.84
N VAL A 31 19.59 1.32 -11.91
CA VAL A 31 19.49 2.68 -12.41
C VAL A 31 19.18 2.64 -13.91
N SER A 32 18.18 3.36 -14.34
CA SER A 32 17.81 3.47 -15.75
C SER A 32 17.01 4.75 -16.02
N ASN A 33 16.69 4.98 -17.29
CA ASN A 33 15.93 6.14 -17.72
C ASN A 33 14.41 6.02 -17.47
N THR A 34 13.92 4.82 -17.10
CA THR A 34 12.54 4.65 -16.67
C THR A 34 12.50 3.88 -15.36
N ARG A 35 11.45 4.12 -14.59
CA ARG A 35 11.24 3.49 -13.28
C ARG A 35 11.15 1.97 -13.39
N LEU A 36 10.41 1.49 -14.40
CA LEU A 36 10.22 0.05 -14.60
C LEU A 36 11.54 -0.66 -14.91
N ARG A 37 12.35 -0.07 -15.82
CA ARG A 37 13.68 -0.63 -16.11
C ARG A 37 14.57 -0.65 -14.87
N ALA A 38 14.58 0.44 -14.10
CA ALA A 38 15.38 0.52 -12.86
C ALA A 38 14.96 -0.58 -11.89
N LYS A 39 13.66 -0.82 -11.75
CA LYS A 39 13.14 -1.88 -10.88
C LYS A 39 13.62 -3.27 -11.34
N ILE A 40 13.54 -3.56 -12.63
CA ILE A 40 14.02 -4.84 -13.19
C ILE A 40 15.53 -4.99 -12.94
N LEU A 41 16.30 -3.94 -13.21
CA LEU A 41 17.77 -3.97 -13.04
C LEU A 41 18.19 -4.19 -11.58
N SER A 42 17.38 -3.72 -10.62
CA SER A 42 17.69 -3.90 -9.18
C SER A 42 17.60 -5.36 -8.73
N GLU A 43 16.94 -6.21 -9.51
CA GLU A 43 16.78 -7.64 -9.18
C GLU A 43 17.88 -8.52 -9.80
N ILE A 44 18.61 -8.02 -10.82
CA ILE A 44 19.47 -8.87 -11.67
C ILE A 44 20.71 -9.39 -10.93
N HIS A 45 21.38 -8.53 -10.19
CA HIS A 45 22.66 -8.88 -9.54
C HIS A 45 22.57 -9.00 -8.02
N LYS A 46 21.42 -9.43 -7.50
CA LYS A 46 21.26 -9.68 -6.08
C LYS A 46 22.21 -10.81 -5.60
N PRO A 47 22.74 -10.75 -4.37
CA PRO A 47 22.65 -9.65 -3.41
C PRO A 47 23.72 -8.56 -3.64
N MET A 48 23.50 -7.37 -3.10
CA MET A 48 24.48 -6.28 -3.09
C MET A 48 24.94 -5.87 -4.49
N GLY A 49 24.06 -6.01 -5.50
CA GLY A 49 24.40 -5.67 -6.87
C GLY A 49 24.09 -4.21 -7.21
N VAL A 50 24.83 -3.67 -8.20
CA VAL A 50 24.51 -2.39 -8.83
C VAL A 50 24.46 -2.64 -10.33
N CYS A 51 23.35 -2.25 -10.98
CA CYS A 51 23.15 -2.44 -12.42
C CYS A 51 22.59 -1.16 -13.03
N VAL A 52 23.35 -0.64 -14.06
CA VAL A 52 23.02 0.64 -14.73
C VAL A 52 22.92 0.42 -16.24
N UNK A 53 21.87 0.60 -16.80
CA UNK A 53 21.67 0.47 -18.05
C UNK A 53 20.74 1.39 -18.46
N SER A 54 20.98 2.40 -19.24
CA SER A 54 20.05 3.47 -19.61
C SER A 54 19.51 3.33 -21.04
N ASN A 55 20.28 2.87 -21.97
CA ASN A 55 19.78 2.66 -23.35
C ASN A 55 19.14 1.27 -23.51
N THR A 56 18.32 1.11 -24.56
CA THR A 56 17.55 -0.11 -24.78
C THR A 56 18.45 -1.32 -25.10
N PRO A 57 19.45 -1.24 -25.99
CA PRO A 57 20.32 -2.39 -26.22
C PRO A 57 21.03 -2.91 -24.96
N ASP A 58 21.57 -2.01 -24.14
CA ASP A 58 22.25 -2.40 -22.91
C ASP A 58 21.26 -3.00 -21.88
N PHE A 59 20.07 -2.40 -21.74
CA PHE A 59 19.02 -2.94 -20.89
C PHE A 59 18.67 -4.37 -21.31
N LEU A 60 18.50 -4.60 -22.62
CA LEU A 60 18.10 -5.92 -23.13
C LEU A 60 19.20 -6.98 -22.97
N LYS A 61 20.48 -6.61 -22.94
CA LYS A 61 21.56 -7.56 -22.63
C LYS A 61 21.35 -8.21 -21.26
N TYR A 62 20.86 -7.44 -20.29
CA TYR A 62 20.63 -7.92 -18.93
C TYR A 62 19.23 -8.50 -18.74
N ALA A 63 18.22 -7.87 -19.31
CA ALA A 63 16.82 -8.14 -18.98
C ALA A 63 16.07 -8.89 -20.09
N GLY A 64 16.57 -8.91 -21.33
CA GLY A 64 15.84 -9.44 -22.49
C GLY A 64 15.44 -10.91 -22.37
N ALA A 65 16.24 -11.73 -21.72
CA ALA A 65 15.99 -13.17 -21.52
C ALA A 65 15.11 -13.49 -20.30
N LEU A 66 14.75 -12.48 -19.49
CA LEU A 66 13.89 -12.70 -18.33
C LEU A 66 12.46 -13.00 -18.76
N PRO A 67 11.74 -13.88 -18.05
CA PRO A 67 10.37 -14.23 -18.43
C PRO A 67 9.40 -13.07 -18.16
N PHE A 68 8.23 -13.12 -18.80
CA PHE A 68 7.15 -12.13 -18.63
C PHE A 68 6.78 -11.92 -17.16
N GLY A 69 6.81 -12.98 -16.36
CA GLY A 69 6.48 -12.92 -14.93
C GLY A 69 7.42 -12.05 -14.11
N ASP A 70 8.63 -11.78 -14.61
CA ASP A 70 9.60 -10.91 -13.93
C ASP A 70 9.35 -9.42 -14.25
N ILE A 71 8.43 -9.11 -15.17
CA ILE A 71 8.04 -7.72 -15.43
C ILE A 71 7.15 -7.25 -14.27
N PRO A 72 7.56 -6.23 -13.49
CA PRO A 72 6.67 -5.69 -12.45
C PRO A 72 5.31 -5.30 -13.03
N PHE A 73 4.26 -5.54 -12.28
CA PHE A 73 2.85 -5.29 -12.62
C PHE A 73 2.24 -6.31 -13.61
N ILE A 74 3.01 -7.25 -14.12
CA ILE A 74 2.48 -8.38 -14.90
C ILE A 74 2.22 -9.53 -13.91
N GLY A 75 0.98 -9.64 -13.46
CA GLY A 75 0.54 -10.75 -12.61
C GLY A 75 0.26 -12.01 -13.43
N ARG A 76 -0.02 -13.10 -12.73
CA ARG A 76 -0.20 -14.44 -13.36
C ARG A 76 -1.24 -14.41 -14.49
N ALA A 77 -2.36 -13.74 -14.31
CA ALA A 77 -3.42 -13.68 -15.34
C ALA A 77 -2.94 -13.01 -16.63
N TYR A 78 -2.19 -11.91 -16.51
CA TYR A 78 -1.61 -11.25 -17.69
C TYR A 78 -0.48 -12.07 -18.31
N GLN A 79 0.34 -12.70 -17.48
CA GLN A 79 1.40 -13.60 -17.96
C GLN A 79 0.81 -14.72 -18.82
N ASP A 80 -0.25 -15.39 -18.35
CA ASP A 80 -0.92 -16.47 -19.04
C ASP A 80 -1.48 -15.98 -20.40
N ARG A 81 -2.11 -14.81 -20.43
CA ARG A 81 -2.64 -14.21 -21.67
C ARG A 81 -1.52 -13.89 -22.66
N LEU A 82 -0.41 -13.33 -22.17
CA LEU A 82 0.74 -12.98 -23.01
C LEU A 82 1.38 -14.25 -23.60
N GLU A 83 1.62 -15.27 -22.78
CA GLU A 83 2.23 -16.53 -23.21
C GLU A 83 1.38 -17.26 -24.25
N TYR A 84 0.06 -17.17 -24.13
CA TYR A 84 -0.89 -17.77 -25.08
C TYR A 84 -0.89 -17.04 -26.43
N THR A 85 -0.77 -15.70 -26.42
CA THR A 85 -1.00 -14.85 -27.59
C THR A 85 0.31 -14.45 -28.29
N VAL A 86 1.39 -14.30 -27.54
CA VAL A 86 2.69 -13.83 -28.04
C VAL A 86 3.61 -15.02 -28.24
N ARG A 87 4.27 -15.09 -29.38
CA ARG A 87 5.28 -16.12 -29.65
C ARG A 87 6.56 -15.75 -28.87
N GLY A 88 6.73 -16.34 -27.74
CA GLY A 88 7.87 -16.10 -26.83
C GLY A 88 7.40 -15.84 -25.43
N LYS A 89 8.31 -16.04 -24.46
CA LYS A 89 8.00 -15.97 -23.02
C LYS A 89 8.85 -14.93 -22.30
N HIS A 90 9.65 -14.17 -23.01
CA HIS A 90 10.70 -13.31 -22.45
C HIS A 90 10.46 -11.84 -22.77
N ILE A 91 11.08 -10.95 -22.01
CA ILE A 91 10.96 -9.49 -22.16
C ILE A 91 11.28 -9.04 -23.58
N GLN A 92 12.27 -9.68 -24.24
CA GLN A 92 12.56 -9.43 -25.65
C GLN A 92 11.29 -9.58 -26.53
N UNK A 93 10.66 -10.45 -26.31
CA UNK A 93 9.53 -10.71 -26.97
C UNK A 93 8.43 -9.81 -26.75
N PHE A 94 8.28 -9.49 -25.59
CA PHE A 94 7.28 -8.50 -25.17
C PHE A 94 7.49 -7.14 -25.84
N ILE A 95 8.70 -6.64 -25.85
CA ILE A 95 9.05 -5.35 -26.44
C ILE A 95 8.78 -5.34 -27.95
N GLU A 96 8.87 -6.48 -28.62
CA GLU A 96 8.69 -6.61 -30.08
C GLU A 96 7.22 -6.75 -30.51
N VAL A 97 6.32 -6.94 -29.59
CA VAL A 97 4.88 -7.05 -29.93
C VAL A 97 4.32 -5.71 -30.44
N UNK A 98 3.59 -5.74 -31.23
CA UNK A 98 3.02 -4.66 -31.63
C UNK A 98 2.24 -4.09 -30.62
N PHE A 99 2.18 -2.81 -30.69
CA PHE A 99 1.46 -2.00 -29.71
C PHE A 99 -0.04 -2.30 -29.68
N TRP A 100 -0.66 -2.34 -30.85
CA TRP A 100 -2.11 -2.58 -30.96
C TRP A 100 -2.53 -3.94 -30.43
N LYS A 101 -1.73 -4.94 -30.72
CA LYS A 101 -1.97 -6.30 -30.24
C LYS A 101 -1.86 -6.36 -28.72
N LEU A 102 -0.87 -5.69 -28.19
CA LEU A 102 -0.65 -5.63 -26.73
C LEU A 102 -1.81 -4.93 -26.02
N LYS A 103 -2.33 -3.84 -26.62
CA LYS A 103 -3.49 -3.12 -26.08
C LYS A 103 -4.72 -4.03 -25.97
N GLU A 104 -4.94 -4.90 -26.96
CA GLU A 104 -6.04 -5.88 -26.96
C GLU A 104 -5.84 -6.94 -25.86
N ILE A 105 -4.61 -7.40 -25.64
CA ILE A 105 -4.31 -8.48 -24.69
C ILE A 105 -4.40 -8.00 -23.23
N ILE A 106 -3.74 -6.89 -22.89
CA ILE A 106 -3.60 -6.45 -21.51
C ILE A 106 -3.95 -4.96 -21.28
N GLY A 107 -4.59 -4.32 -22.25
CA GLY A 107 -5.17 -2.99 -22.10
C GLY A 107 -4.14 -1.86 -21.91
N LYS A 108 -4.62 -0.73 -21.39
CA LYS A 108 -3.81 0.48 -21.21
C LYS A 108 -2.60 0.27 -20.27
N ASN A 109 -2.77 -0.45 -19.18
CA ASN A 109 -1.66 -0.72 -18.26
C ASN A 109 -0.53 -1.47 -18.96
N GLY A 110 -0.89 -2.42 -19.83
CA GLY A 110 0.11 -3.17 -20.60
C GLY A 110 0.86 -2.31 -21.60
N THR A 111 0.16 -1.37 -22.25
CA THR A 111 0.82 -0.45 -23.20
C THR A 111 1.75 0.54 -22.45
N ASP A 112 1.37 0.97 -21.26
CA ASP A 112 2.24 1.81 -20.42
C ASP A 112 3.51 1.04 -20.01
N ILE A 113 3.39 -0.23 -19.63
CA ILE A 113 4.51 -1.12 -19.32
C ILE A 113 5.42 -1.26 -20.55
N TRP A 114 4.83 -1.49 -21.73
CA TRP A 114 5.55 -1.64 -23.00
C TRP A 114 6.38 -0.38 -23.32
N LEU A 115 5.77 0.81 -23.16
CA LEU A 115 6.46 2.08 -23.38
C LEU A 115 7.62 2.27 -22.37
N GLU A 116 7.38 1.97 -21.11
CA GLU A 116 8.43 2.03 -20.06
C GLU A 116 9.62 1.11 -20.40
N LEU A 117 9.33 -0.12 -20.85
CA LEU A 117 10.37 -1.08 -21.23
C LEU A 117 11.13 -0.62 -22.49
N ARG A 118 10.53 0.21 -23.34
CA ARG A 118 11.18 0.78 -24.50
C ARG A 118 11.88 2.12 -24.19
N GLY A 119 11.87 2.54 -22.92
CA GLY A 119 12.60 3.73 -22.50
C GLY A 119 11.77 5.01 -22.48
N VAL A 120 10.45 4.90 -22.67
CA VAL A 120 9.53 6.05 -22.63
C VAL A 120 8.91 6.12 -21.22
N ASN A 121 9.16 7.19 -20.51
CA ASN A 121 8.73 7.35 -19.11
C ASN A 121 7.24 7.65 -19.03
N MET A 122 6.45 6.64 -18.65
CA MET A 122 5.00 6.72 -18.48
C MET A 122 4.58 6.78 -17.00
N ILE A 123 5.41 6.25 -16.12
CA ILE A 123 5.15 6.25 -14.68
C ILE A 123 5.78 7.50 -14.09
N HIS A 124 5.01 8.58 -14.02
CA HIS A 124 5.47 9.83 -13.45
C HIS A 124 5.31 9.83 -11.94
N PRO A 125 6.24 10.45 -11.20
CA PRO A 125 6.01 10.69 -9.78
C PRO A 125 4.76 11.56 -9.63
N VAL A 126 3.81 11.10 -8.84
CA VAL A 126 2.59 11.88 -8.59
C VAL A 126 2.93 12.92 -7.55
N ASN A 127 3.04 14.17 -7.97
CA ASN A 127 3.34 15.29 -7.08
C ASN A 127 2.12 15.74 -6.26
N THR A 128 0.93 15.28 -6.65
CA THR A 128 -0.29 15.56 -5.90
C THR A 128 -0.75 14.26 -5.24
N HIS A 129 -0.47 14.13 -3.95
CA HIS A 129 -0.94 13.00 -3.16
C HIS A 129 -2.41 13.21 -2.79
N VAL A 130 -3.30 13.10 -3.77
CA VAL A 130 -4.71 12.93 -3.48
C VAL A 130 -4.90 11.44 -3.25
N GLU A 131 -5.06 11.06 -2.01
CA GLU A 131 -5.28 9.66 -1.68
C GLU A 131 -6.64 9.23 -2.19
N LYS A 132 -6.67 8.09 -2.89
CA LYS A 132 -7.91 7.51 -3.41
C LYS A 132 -8.62 6.69 -2.35
N SER A 133 -7.87 6.12 -1.43
CA SER A 133 -8.41 5.32 -0.32
C SER A 133 -7.43 5.28 0.84
N ILE A 134 -7.96 5.00 2.02
CA ILE A 134 -7.20 4.74 3.24
C ILE A 134 -7.60 3.36 3.73
N SER A 135 -6.64 2.46 3.87
CA SER A 135 -6.89 1.08 4.31
C SER A 135 -6.07 0.72 5.54
N ALA A 136 -6.64 -0.09 6.40
CA ALA A 136 -5.92 -0.77 7.48
C ALA A 136 -6.38 -2.21 7.51
N THR A 137 -5.43 -3.14 7.36
CA THR A 137 -5.69 -4.58 7.33
C THR A 137 -4.63 -5.28 8.15
N ARG A 138 -5.04 -6.24 8.97
CA ARG A 138 -4.12 -7.07 9.76
C ARG A 138 -4.65 -8.50 9.85
N SER A 139 -3.72 -9.43 9.87
CA SER A 139 -3.99 -10.84 10.16
C SER A 139 -3.94 -11.10 11.65
N PHE A 140 -4.61 -12.17 12.10
CA PHE A 140 -4.58 -12.62 13.49
C PHE A 140 -3.32 -13.44 13.79
N ASN A 141 -2.27 -13.26 13.03
CA ASN A 141 -1.00 -13.98 13.14
C ASN A 141 -1.20 -15.48 13.44
N TYR A 142 -1.09 -15.91 14.68
CA TYR A 142 -1.17 -17.31 15.09
C TYR A 142 -2.57 -17.75 15.52
N HIS A 143 -3.49 -16.81 15.69
CA HIS A 143 -4.83 -17.11 16.19
C HIS A 143 -5.85 -16.99 15.05
N LYS A 144 -6.53 -18.09 14.76
CA LYS A 144 -7.64 -18.13 13.80
C LYS A 144 -8.88 -18.48 14.58
N THR A 145 -9.97 -17.73 14.42
CA THR A 145 -11.12 -17.88 15.28
C THR A 145 -12.42 -17.51 14.57
N SER A 146 -13.52 -18.13 15.04
CA SER A 146 -14.89 -17.71 14.73
C SER A 146 -15.51 -16.89 15.86
N GLU A 147 -14.76 -16.57 16.92
CA GLU A 147 -15.28 -15.86 18.09
C GLU A 147 -15.59 -14.41 17.75
N GLU A 148 -16.87 -14.09 17.79
CA GLU A 148 -17.38 -12.77 17.38
C GLU A 148 -16.71 -11.58 18.06
N UNK A 149 -16.54 -11.58 19.14
CA UNK A 149 -15.95 -10.61 19.88
C UNK A 149 -14.58 -10.33 19.50
N PHE A 150 -13.85 -11.40 19.37
CA PHE A 150 -12.47 -11.24 18.94
C PHE A 150 -12.40 -10.61 17.55
N VAL A 151 -13.16 -11.14 16.61
CA VAL A 151 -13.19 -10.64 15.22
C VAL A 151 -13.63 -9.17 15.19
N TRP A 152 -14.66 -8.82 15.97
CA TRP A 152 -15.14 -7.44 16.06
C TRP A 152 -14.07 -6.51 16.63
N ASN A 153 -13.43 -6.86 17.73
CA ASN A 153 -12.41 -6.02 18.37
C ASN A 153 -11.21 -5.82 17.44
N HIS A 154 -10.82 -6.88 16.71
CA HIS A 154 -9.74 -6.79 15.73
C HIS A 154 -10.11 -5.85 14.57
N LEU A 155 -11.35 -5.93 14.09
CA LEU A 155 -11.85 -5.02 13.06
C LEU A 155 -11.87 -3.58 13.57
N LEU A 156 -12.27 -3.38 14.83
CA LEU A 156 -12.34 -2.07 15.47
C LEU A 156 -10.93 -1.43 15.58
N MET A 157 -9.90 -2.24 15.87
CA MET A 157 -8.51 -1.76 15.85
C MET A 157 -8.11 -1.26 14.46
N ASN A 158 -8.46 -2.01 13.42
CA ASN A 158 -8.19 -1.58 12.04
C ASN A 158 -8.99 -0.32 11.68
N PHE A 159 -10.24 -0.22 12.14
CA PHE A 159 -11.04 0.99 11.97
C PHE A 159 -10.33 2.19 12.59
N ASP A 160 -9.88 2.10 13.83
CA ASP A 160 -9.24 3.24 14.52
C ASP A 160 -7.92 3.64 13.84
N ARG A 161 -7.16 2.67 13.32
CA ARG A 161 -5.94 2.98 12.56
C ARG A 161 -6.27 3.74 11.26
N ALA A 162 -7.27 3.29 10.52
CA ALA A 162 -7.70 3.97 9.29
C ALA A 162 -8.31 5.34 9.63
N TYR A 163 -9.10 5.42 10.68
CA TYR A 163 -9.74 6.66 11.13
C TYR A 163 -8.70 7.70 11.55
N GLY A 164 -7.66 7.28 12.28
CA GLY A 164 -6.57 8.18 12.65
C GLY A 164 -5.92 8.84 11.44
N ARG A 165 -5.68 8.06 10.37
CA ARG A 165 -5.14 8.60 9.11
C ARG A 165 -6.12 9.52 8.41
N LEU A 166 -7.41 9.20 8.43
CA LEU A 166 -8.46 10.02 7.82
C LEU A 166 -8.48 11.42 8.46
N VAL A 167 -8.46 11.47 9.80
CA VAL A 167 -8.47 12.74 10.55
C VAL A 167 -7.15 13.50 10.37
N ASP A 168 -6.01 12.80 10.40
CA ASP A 168 -4.70 13.40 10.23
C ASP A 168 -4.57 14.13 8.88
N LYS A 169 -5.18 13.55 7.83
CA LYS A 169 -5.18 14.10 6.47
C LYS A 169 -6.37 15.04 6.20
N ASN A 170 -7.21 15.23 7.19
CA ASN A 170 -8.41 16.10 7.12
C ASN A 170 -9.31 15.75 5.94
N LEU A 171 -9.68 14.47 5.85
CA LEU A 171 -10.49 13.93 4.76
C LEU A 171 -11.81 13.39 5.28
N ASP A 172 -12.86 13.52 4.44
CA ASP A 172 -14.14 12.83 4.61
C ASP A 172 -14.21 11.63 3.68
N THR A 173 -14.95 10.61 4.09
CA THR A 173 -15.21 9.43 3.25
C THR A 173 -16.71 9.30 2.97
N ASN A 174 -17.06 8.77 1.80
CA ASN A 174 -18.45 8.40 1.48
C ASN A 174 -18.62 6.92 1.17
N HIS A 175 -17.59 6.10 1.40
CA HIS A 175 -17.64 4.67 1.05
C HIS A 175 -16.77 3.89 2.04
N ILE A 176 -17.39 2.98 2.78
CA ILE A 176 -16.71 2.13 3.77
C ILE A 176 -16.78 0.70 3.29
N ILE A 177 -15.64 0.03 3.27
CA ILE A 177 -15.50 -1.36 2.85
C ILE A 177 -14.89 -2.15 4.00
N LEU A 178 -15.55 -3.24 4.41
CA LEU A 178 -15.00 -4.20 5.35
C LEU A 178 -14.54 -5.41 4.57
N THR A 179 -13.34 -5.89 4.85
CA THR A 179 -12.77 -7.07 4.21
C THR A 179 -12.37 -8.10 5.26
N PHE A 180 -12.51 -9.36 4.89
CA PHE A 180 -12.18 -10.50 5.75
C PHE A 180 -11.46 -11.56 4.94
N ARG A 181 -10.59 -12.32 5.60
CA ARG A 181 -10.08 -13.59 5.06
C ARG A 181 -10.36 -14.70 6.03
N ASN A 182 -10.77 -15.84 5.49
CA ASN A 182 -10.94 -17.05 6.27
C ASN A 182 -9.61 -17.81 6.40
N LYS A 183 -9.61 -18.94 7.09
CA LYS A 183 -8.41 -19.74 7.33
C LYS A 183 -7.78 -20.27 6.03
N GLU A 184 -8.58 -20.44 4.97
CA GLU A 184 -8.13 -20.87 3.64
C GLU A 184 -7.59 -19.71 2.80
N ALA A 185 -7.49 -18.51 3.38
CA ALA A 185 -7.03 -17.28 2.72
C ALA A 185 -7.99 -16.75 1.64
N GLN A 186 -9.22 -17.26 1.59
CA GLN A 186 -10.25 -16.72 0.69
C GLN A 186 -10.72 -15.37 1.23
N MET A 187 -10.75 -14.36 0.35
CA MET A 187 -11.15 -13.00 0.72
C MET A 187 -12.63 -12.76 0.37
N PHE A 188 -13.32 -12.08 1.27
CA PHE A 188 -14.69 -11.61 1.03
C PHE A 188 -14.88 -10.28 1.75
N GLY A 189 -15.92 -9.57 1.38
CA GLY A 189 -16.15 -8.26 1.96
C GLY A 189 -17.57 -7.78 1.80
N ILE A 190 -17.84 -6.66 2.43
CA ILE A 190 -19.12 -5.97 2.37
C ILE A 190 -18.84 -4.46 2.39
N ASP A 191 -19.63 -3.70 1.71
CA ASP A 191 -19.42 -2.26 1.61
C ASP A 191 -20.73 -1.48 1.72
N ILE A 192 -20.61 -0.19 2.00
CA ILE A 192 -21.74 0.73 2.05
C ILE A 192 -21.32 2.12 1.55
N ARG A 193 -22.21 2.75 0.82
CA ARG A 193 -22.13 4.16 0.48
C ARG A 193 -22.92 4.96 1.51
N LEU A 194 -22.39 6.12 1.92
CA LEU A 194 -22.98 7.00 2.91
C LEU A 194 -22.67 8.44 2.53
N PRO A 195 -23.36 9.44 3.10
CA PRO A 195 -22.97 10.84 2.89
C PRO A 195 -21.55 11.06 3.40
N HIS A 196 -20.80 11.95 2.76
CA HIS A 196 -19.43 12.27 3.17
C HIS A 196 -19.40 12.65 4.65
N THR A 197 -18.56 11.99 5.41
CA THR A 197 -18.44 12.21 6.85
C THR A 197 -17.02 11.91 7.33
N GLN A 198 -16.66 12.53 8.47
CA GLN A 198 -15.49 12.22 9.28
C GLN A 198 -15.93 11.94 10.72
N LYS A 199 -17.24 11.91 10.97
CA LYS A 199 -17.79 11.77 12.31
C LYS A 199 -17.68 10.31 12.77
N ARG A 200 -16.83 10.08 13.78
CA ARG A 200 -16.48 8.74 14.25
C ARG A 200 -17.69 7.90 14.64
N GLU A 201 -18.61 8.50 15.39
CA GLU A 201 -19.80 7.81 15.90
C GLU A 201 -20.69 7.28 14.78
N GLU A 202 -20.94 8.10 13.76
CA GLU A 202 -21.73 7.70 12.59
C GLU A 202 -21.06 6.58 11.81
N MET A 203 -19.74 6.68 11.66
CA MET A 203 -18.95 5.66 10.96
C MET A 203 -18.95 4.34 11.74
N LEU A 204 -18.81 4.39 13.07
CA LEU A 204 -18.87 3.19 13.92
C LEU A 204 -20.23 2.50 13.86
N ASP A 205 -21.33 3.27 13.95
CA ASP A 205 -22.69 2.73 13.82
C ASP A 205 -22.85 1.99 12.49
N THR A 206 -22.34 2.60 11.42
CA THR A 206 -22.38 2.03 10.07
C THR A 206 -21.59 0.72 10.01
N ILE A 207 -20.37 0.73 10.54
CA ILE A 207 -19.46 -0.44 10.53
C ILE A 207 -20.06 -1.58 11.37
N GLN A 208 -20.68 -1.26 12.51
CA GLN A 208 -21.32 -2.26 13.36
C GLN A 208 -22.46 -2.98 12.64
N LYS A 209 -23.28 -2.21 11.92
CA LYS A 209 -24.38 -2.77 11.10
C LYS A 209 -23.84 -3.66 9.97
N LEU A 210 -22.78 -3.20 9.29
CA LEU A 210 -22.14 -3.98 8.23
C LEU A 210 -21.52 -5.26 8.78
N PHE A 211 -20.84 -5.18 9.92
CA PHE A 211 -20.20 -6.33 10.56
C PHE A 211 -21.26 -7.41 10.89
N LYS A 212 -22.38 -7.01 11.47
CA LYS A 212 -23.47 -7.95 11.80
C LYS A 212 -24.01 -8.67 10.57
N LYS A 213 -24.04 -8.00 9.42
CA LYS A 213 -24.46 -8.62 8.15
C LYS A 213 -23.38 -9.55 7.57
N ALA A 214 -22.12 -9.23 7.75
CA ALA A 214 -21.00 -9.96 7.14
C ALA A 214 -20.53 -11.15 7.99
N TYR A 215 -20.66 -11.04 9.30
CA TYR A 215 -20.16 -12.06 10.24
C TYR A 215 -20.98 -13.34 10.15
N SER A 216 -20.27 -14.48 10.20
CA SER A 216 -20.89 -15.81 10.34
C SER A 216 -20.11 -16.63 11.36
N PRO A 217 -20.80 -17.29 12.32
CA PRO A 217 -20.11 -18.16 13.27
C PRO A 217 -19.50 -19.42 12.62
N ASP A 218 -19.90 -19.74 11.39
CA ASP A 218 -19.39 -20.90 10.65
C ASP A 218 -18.05 -20.60 9.96
N VAL A 219 -17.61 -19.35 9.92
CA VAL A 219 -16.37 -18.94 9.28
C VAL A 219 -15.26 -18.82 10.32
N ILE A 220 -14.12 -19.44 10.05
CA ILE A 220 -12.91 -19.26 10.84
C ILE A 220 -12.11 -18.13 10.18
N TYR A 221 -12.06 -16.99 10.84
CA TYR A 221 -11.41 -15.77 10.34
C TYR A 221 -9.92 -15.80 10.64
N ARG A 222 -9.14 -15.18 9.75
CA ARG A 222 -7.70 -14.95 9.96
C ARG A 222 -7.27 -13.50 9.72
N THR A 223 -8.10 -12.70 9.06
CA THR A 223 -7.76 -11.31 8.71
C THR A 223 -9.01 -10.45 8.72
N THR A 224 -8.90 -9.24 9.23
CA THR A 224 -9.91 -8.20 9.02
C THR A 224 -9.26 -6.97 8.39
N GLY A 225 -10.07 -6.17 7.70
CA GLY A 225 -9.61 -4.91 7.11
C GLY A 225 -10.73 -3.90 7.00
N VAL A 226 -10.36 -2.63 7.06
CA VAL A 226 -11.28 -1.50 6.87
C VAL A 226 -10.65 -0.60 5.81
N THR A 227 -11.45 -0.21 4.82
CA THR A 227 -11.04 0.74 3.77
C THR A 227 -12.05 1.86 3.68
N PHE A 228 -11.57 3.09 3.65
CA PHE A 228 -12.34 4.30 3.36
C PHE A 228 -12.00 4.76 1.95
N SER A 229 -13.02 4.98 1.13
CA SER A 229 -12.89 5.37 -0.27
C SER A 229 -13.81 6.55 -0.56
N GLY A 230 -13.77 7.07 -1.78
CA GLY A 230 -14.52 8.28 -2.12
C GLY A 230 -14.10 9.47 -1.27
N LEU A 231 -12.80 9.59 -1.05
CA LEU A 231 -12.23 10.61 -0.17
C LEU A 231 -12.32 12.00 -0.80
N LYS A 232 -12.63 13.00 0.03
CA LYS A 232 -12.54 14.41 -0.35
C LYS A 232 -12.06 15.22 0.85
N PRO A 233 -11.45 16.41 0.64
CA PRO A 233 -11.09 17.27 1.76
C PRO A 233 -12.30 17.62 2.61
N ASN A 234 -12.10 17.62 3.93
CA ASN A 234 -13.11 18.11 4.87
C ASN A 234 -13.11 19.64 4.79
N THR A 235 -13.93 20.19 3.91
CA THR A 235 -14.06 21.64 3.74
C THR A 235 -15.10 22.16 4.73
N PRO A 236 -14.93 23.41 5.20
CA PRO A 236 -15.95 24.02 6.05
C PRO A 236 -17.30 24.01 5.35
N LYS A 237 -18.28 23.39 5.94
CA LYS A 237 -19.68 23.40 5.47
C LYS A 237 -20.34 24.65 6.04
N GLN A 238 -21.29 25.19 5.30
CA GLN A 238 -22.15 26.20 5.85
C GLN A 238 -23.12 25.50 6.79
N TYR A 239 -22.94 25.74 8.08
CA TYR A 239 -23.73 25.08 9.11
C TYR A 239 -24.90 25.99 9.51
N THR A 240 -26.03 25.38 9.84
CA THR A 240 -27.18 26.05 10.43
C THR A 240 -27.09 25.96 11.96
N LEU A 241 -27.93 26.70 12.64
CA LEU A 241 -28.05 26.64 14.11
C LEU A 241 -28.45 25.24 14.59
N GLU A 242 -29.19 24.51 13.76
CA GLU A 242 -29.60 23.12 14.06
C GLU A 242 -28.42 22.14 14.05
N ASP A 243 -27.33 22.49 13.36
CA ASP A 243 -26.12 21.65 13.25
C ASP A 243 -25.18 21.82 14.46
N ALA A 244 -25.45 22.74 15.38
CA ALA A 244 -24.54 23.08 16.48
C ALA A 244 -24.10 21.87 17.33
N PRO A 245 -24.99 20.93 17.73
CA PRO A 245 -24.54 19.74 18.46
C PRO A 245 -23.63 18.84 17.62
N HIS A 246 -23.89 18.72 16.31
CA HIS A 246 -23.04 17.93 15.39
C HIS A 246 -21.65 18.54 15.25
N ILE A 247 -21.57 19.89 15.15
CA ILE A 247 -20.28 20.60 15.04
C ILE A 247 -19.45 20.38 16.28
N ALA A 248 -20.07 20.52 17.46
CA ALA A 248 -19.37 20.31 18.74
C ALA A 248 -18.81 18.91 18.85
N SER A 249 -19.60 17.89 18.52
CA SER A 249 -19.16 16.47 18.51
C SER A 249 -17.98 16.26 17.56
N LEU A 250 -18.06 16.80 16.33
CA LEU A 250 -17.00 16.66 15.33
C LEU A 250 -15.69 17.30 15.81
N VAL A 251 -15.76 18.49 16.42
CA VAL A 251 -14.57 19.19 16.95
C VAL A 251 -13.93 18.38 18.07
N VAL A 252 -14.72 17.81 18.97
CA VAL A 252 -14.23 16.97 20.06
C VAL A 252 -13.54 15.73 19.50
N ASP A 253 -14.16 15.04 18.53
CA ASP A 253 -13.58 13.84 17.88
C ASP A 253 -12.24 14.17 17.23
N GLN A 254 -12.16 15.27 16.50
CA GLN A 254 -10.93 15.69 15.81
C GLN A 254 -9.81 16.03 16.80
N ARG A 255 -10.14 16.76 17.87
CA ARG A 255 -9.16 17.14 18.91
C ARG A 255 -8.63 15.90 19.62
N LEU A 256 -9.52 15.01 20.03
CA LEU A 256 -9.14 13.77 20.72
C LEU A 256 -8.25 12.91 19.82
N GLU A 257 -8.62 12.74 18.55
CA GLU A 257 -7.82 11.93 17.63
C GLU A 257 -6.43 12.53 17.40
N LYS A 258 -6.33 13.86 17.28
CA LYS A 258 -5.03 14.53 17.13
C LYS A 258 -4.14 14.34 18.34
N VAL A 259 -4.73 14.37 19.56
CA VAL A 259 -3.99 14.13 20.80
C VAL A 259 -3.50 12.67 20.85
N ILE A 260 -4.38 11.71 20.56
CA ILE A 260 -4.02 10.28 20.53
C ILE A 260 -2.89 10.04 19.52
N ASN A 261 -3.04 10.57 18.30
CA ASN A 261 -2.03 10.42 17.25
C ASN A 261 -0.70 11.06 17.65
N GLY A 262 -0.75 12.25 18.27
CA GLY A 262 0.44 12.96 18.73
C GLY A 262 1.19 12.18 19.80
N LEU A 263 0.48 11.64 20.79
CA LEU A 263 1.08 10.84 21.86
C LEU A 263 1.68 9.54 21.31
N ASN A 264 0.96 8.87 20.43
CA ASN A 264 1.44 7.63 19.82
C ASN A 264 2.64 7.85 18.90
N LYS A 265 2.71 9.02 18.26
CA LYS A 265 3.87 9.40 17.43
C LYS A 265 5.09 9.70 18.28
N GLN A 266 4.89 10.36 19.42
CA GLN A 266 5.98 10.79 20.31
C GLN A 266 6.54 9.63 21.13
N PHE A 267 5.68 8.77 21.68
CA PHE A 267 6.04 7.75 22.67
C PHE A 267 5.95 6.32 22.14
N GLY A 268 5.60 6.15 20.87
CA GLY A 268 5.40 4.85 20.25
C GLY A 268 3.92 4.49 20.15
N ARG A 269 3.65 3.65 19.20
CA ARG A 269 2.26 3.26 18.93
C ARG A 269 1.68 2.47 20.11
N UNK A 270 0.39 2.85 20.26
CA UNK A 270 -0.23 2.26 21.21
C UNK A 270 0.03 2.62 22.58
N THR A 271 0.71 3.62 22.62
CA THR A 271 0.84 4.22 23.95
C THR A 271 -0.53 4.61 24.51
N VAL A 272 -1.38 5.16 23.68
CA VAL A 272 -2.77 5.48 24.01
C VAL A 272 -3.69 4.72 23.06
N MET A 273 -4.64 3.99 23.62
CA MET A 273 -5.62 3.22 22.86
C MET A 273 -7.02 3.41 23.47
N ARG A 274 -8.02 3.19 22.65
CA ARG A 274 -9.41 3.20 23.14
C ARG A 274 -9.70 1.88 23.86
N GLY A 275 -10.49 1.96 24.93
CA GLY A 275 -10.70 0.84 25.88
C GLY A 275 -11.41 -0.38 25.32
N GLY A 276 -12.06 -0.26 24.15
CA GLY A 276 -12.71 -1.41 23.49
C GLY A 276 -11.78 -2.57 23.17
N TYR A 277 -10.47 -2.33 23.13
CA TYR A 277 -9.48 -3.36 22.76
C TYR A 277 -9.03 -4.20 23.97
N MET A 278 -9.43 -3.85 25.17
CA MET A 278 -8.97 -4.53 26.41
C MET A 278 -9.36 -6.00 26.47
N GLN A 279 -10.33 -6.41 25.63
CA GLN A 279 -10.76 -7.82 25.57
C GLN A 279 -9.84 -8.68 24.69
N ILE A 280 -8.92 -8.06 23.95
CA ILE A 280 -7.94 -8.80 23.14
C ILE A 280 -6.78 -9.21 24.07
N ASP A 281 -6.39 -10.48 23.96
CA ASP A 281 -5.26 -11.02 24.74
C ASP A 281 -4.02 -10.11 24.57
N PRO A 282 -3.38 -9.66 25.64
CA PRO A 282 -2.21 -8.81 25.56
C PRO A 282 -1.07 -9.36 24.70
N ARG A 283 -0.96 -10.66 24.56
CA ARG A 283 0.06 -11.29 23.70
C ARG A 283 -0.14 -10.91 22.22
N TYR A 284 -1.39 -10.83 21.76
CA TYR A 284 -1.70 -10.41 20.39
C TYR A 284 -1.50 -8.90 20.19
N MET A 285 -1.69 -8.13 21.26
CA MET A 285 -1.46 -6.69 21.22
C MET A 285 0.03 -6.37 21.02
N SER A 286 0.94 -7.04 21.73
CA SER A 286 2.38 -6.81 21.59
C SER A 286 2.86 -7.18 20.18
N GLU A 287 2.41 -8.32 19.63
CA GLU A 287 2.75 -8.73 18.27
C GLU A 287 2.23 -7.72 17.22
N PHE A 288 1.02 -7.22 17.43
CA PHE A 288 0.39 -6.23 16.56
C PHE A 288 1.22 -4.94 16.51
N LEU A 289 1.71 -4.49 17.66
CA LEU A 289 2.52 -3.28 17.78
C LEU A 289 3.92 -3.46 17.16
N GLU A 290 4.57 -4.59 17.43
CA GLU A 290 5.92 -4.89 16.90
C GLU A 290 5.96 -4.95 15.38
N VAL A 291 4.94 -5.55 14.75
CA VAL A 291 4.86 -5.65 13.29
C VAL A 291 4.71 -4.25 12.63
N GLU A 292 4.04 -3.32 13.32
CA GLU A 292 3.86 -1.97 12.78
C GLU A 292 5.17 -1.17 12.72
N ASP A 293 6.04 -1.33 13.72
CA ASP A 293 7.32 -0.62 13.76
C ASP A 293 8.25 -1.02 12.61
N ARG A 294 8.16 -2.27 12.15
CA ARG A 294 8.97 -2.77 11.03
C ARG A 294 8.53 -2.20 9.68
N ASP A 295 7.22 -1.97 9.50
CA ASP A 295 6.67 -1.52 8.21
C ASP A 295 6.93 -0.04 7.92
N GLU A 296 7.06 0.82 8.93
CA GLU A 296 7.25 2.26 8.70
C GLU A 296 8.63 2.63 8.19
N GLY A 297 9.65 1.87 8.53
CA GLY A 297 11.01 2.12 8.05
C GLY A 297 11.20 1.89 6.55
N LEU A 298 10.34 1.07 5.96
CA LEU A 298 10.47 0.66 4.56
C LEU A 298 9.73 1.56 3.54
N ARG A 299 8.93 2.53 4.01
CA ARG A 299 8.05 3.31 3.13
C ARG A 299 8.58 4.66 2.68
N ARG A 300 9.81 5.03 3.03
CA ARG A 300 10.33 6.38 2.80
C ARG A 300 11.50 6.47 1.82
N ILE A 301 11.55 5.61 0.81
CA ILE A 301 12.60 5.64 -0.19
C ILE A 301 12.19 6.55 -1.35
N PRO A 302 13.03 7.52 -1.75
CA PRO A 302 12.66 8.45 -2.84
C PRO A 302 12.45 7.75 -4.19
N ALA A 303 11.59 8.35 -5.00
CA ALA A 303 10.94 7.73 -6.15
C ALA A 303 11.80 7.47 -7.39
N PHE A 304 13.08 7.84 -7.41
CA PHE A 304 13.88 7.73 -8.62
C PHE A 304 14.96 6.65 -8.59
N MET A 305 15.05 5.94 -7.49
CA MET A 305 16.01 4.85 -7.32
C MET A 305 15.28 3.72 -6.64
N GLU A 306 15.10 2.63 -7.37
CA GLU A 306 14.52 1.43 -6.78
C GLU A 306 15.59 0.68 -6.02
N MET A 307 15.41 0.55 -4.72
CA MET A 307 16.24 -0.26 -3.85
C MET A 307 15.45 -1.49 -3.43
N VAL A 308 16.09 -2.63 -3.53
CA VAL A 308 15.50 -3.90 -3.15
C VAL A 308 16.32 -4.48 -2.01
N LEU A 309 15.64 -4.86 -0.95
CA LEU A 309 16.29 -5.53 0.18
C LEU A 309 16.78 -6.92 -0.24
N ASP A 310 17.97 -7.28 0.18
CA ASP A 310 18.59 -8.56 -0.15
C ASP A 310 18.28 -9.64 0.89
#